data_90c21900458aae203398aa838961c67f
#
_entry.id   90c21900458aae203398aa838961c67f
#
_cell.length_a   1.000
_cell.length_b   1.000
_cell.length_c   1.000
_cell.angle_alpha   90.00
_cell.angle_beta   90.00
_cell.angle_gamma   90.00
#
_symmetry.space_group_name_H-M   'P 1'
#
loop_
_entity.id
_entity.type
_entity.pdbx_description
1 polymer ?
#
loop_
_entity_poly.entity_id
_entity_poly.type
_entity_poly.pdbx_seq_one_letter_code
_entity_poly.pdbx_strand_id
1 'polypeptide(L)'
;MLDVNIFDSMRIGLASPDKIREWSFGEVKKPETINYRTLKPERDGLFCERIFGPTRDWECHCGKYKRVRYKGTICDRCGVEVTRAKVRRERMGHIELAAPVSHIWYFKGIPSRMGLLLDMSPRALERVLYFASYIVLDPGQTDLKLKDLLTEGQFRLHRDTFGRTAFKVGMGAEAIQELLRNIDLDSLRDELRHELNSSNGQKRIRAIRRLEVVEAFRKSGNKPDWMILTVIPVIPPELRPMVQLDGGRFATSDFFFLGRGLRRRCGLCPRRKSVAGQSPRAATPHPLIFAAFVFVVCAALFVGGQVCR
;
A
#
# COMPACT_ATOMS: atom_id res chain seq x y z
N MET A 1 29.22 3.80 -3.66
CA MET A 1 28.09 3.02 -4.15
C MET A 1 28.41 1.57 -3.89
N LEU A 2 27.63 0.90 -3.04
CA LEU A 2 27.74 -0.55 -2.86
C LEU A 2 27.35 -1.20 -4.19
N ASP A 3 28.19 -2.09 -4.68
CA ASP A 3 27.89 -2.84 -5.89
C ASP A 3 26.74 -3.81 -5.56
N VAL A 4 25.56 -3.53 -6.11
CA VAL A 4 24.33 -4.28 -5.83
C VAL A 4 24.43 -5.75 -6.25
N ASN A 5 25.48 -6.10 -7.00
CA ASN A 5 25.73 -7.45 -7.50
C ASN A 5 26.55 -8.33 -6.55
N ILE A 6 27.10 -7.75 -5.47
CA ILE A 6 27.95 -8.48 -4.51
C ILE A 6 27.19 -8.56 -3.19
N PHE A 7 26.51 -9.67 -2.95
CA PHE A 7 25.80 -9.97 -1.70
C PHE A 7 25.84 -11.47 -1.39
N ASP A 8 25.92 -11.82 -0.12
CA ASP A 8 25.95 -13.21 0.35
C ASP A 8 24.55 -13.79 0.56
N SER A 9 23.60 -12.96 0.89
CA SER A 9 22.23 -13.39 1.15
C SER A 9 21.20 -12.33 0.78
N MET A 10 19.96 -12.78 0.49
CA MET A 10 18.82 -11.92 0.21
C MET A 10 17.70 -12.22 1.20
N ARG A 11 17.18 -11.20 1.87
CA ARG A 11 16.03 -11.31 2.76
C ARG A 11 14.81 -10.66 2.14
N ILE A 12 13.72 -11.44 2.02
CA ILE A 12 12.42 -10.93 1.56
C ILE A 12 11.54 -10.69 2.79
N GLY A 13 10.92 -9.52 2.87
CA GLY A 13 10.05 -9.14 3.99
C GLY A 13 9.02 -8.10 3.60
N LEU A 14 8.13 -7.75 4.54
CA LEU A 14 7.21 -6.63 4.38
C LEU A 14 7.96 -5.32 4.57
N ALA A 15 7.67 -4.33 3.73
CA ALA A 15 8.19 -2.98 3.89
C ALA A 15 7.28 -2.17 4.82
N SER A 16 7.86 -1.55 5.84
CA SER A 16 7.14 -0.58 6.66
C SER A 16 6.90 0.72 5.88
N PRO A 17 5.89 1.52 6.24
CA PRO A 17 5.67 2.85 5.64
C PRO A 17 6.93 3.74 5.73
N ASP A 18 7.64 3.70 6.86
CA ASP A 18 8.85 4.50 7.07
C ASP A 18 9.99 4.04 6.17
N LYS A 19 10.12 2.72 5.96
CA LYS A 19 11.11 2.16 5.05
C LYS A 19 10.86 2.56 3.61
N ILE A 20 9.58 2.62 3.19
CA ILE A 20 9.21 3.09 1.86
C ILE A 20 9.57 4.57 1.68
N ARG A 21 9.35 5.41 2.70
CA ARG A 21 9.76 6.83 2.66
C ARG A 21 11.27 6.98 2.61
N GLU A 22 12.01 6.16 3.34
CA GLU A 22 13.48 6.14 3.33
C GLU A 22 14.04 5.83 1.93
N TRP A 23 13.46 4.87 1.21
CA TRP A 23 13.87 4.53 -0.16
C TRP A 23 13.49 5.58 -1.20
N SER A 24 12.51 6.42 -0.89
CA SER A 24 11.91 7.34 -1.85
C SER A 24 12.71 8.63 -1.97
N PHE A 25 12.90 9.08 -3.22
CA PHE A 25 13.48 10.37 -3.56
C PHE A 25 12.43 11.51 -3.60
N GLY A 26 11.15 11.19 -3.40
CA GLY A 26 10.09 12.19 -3.31
C GLY A 26 8.68 11.64 -3.52
N GLU A 27 7.70 12.43 -3.15
CA GLU A 27 6.29 12.10 -3.27
C GLU A 27 5.75 12.42 -4.67
N VAL A 28 5.06 11.45 -5.26
CA VAL A 28 4.32 11.63 -6.52
C VAL A 28 2.92 12.16 -6.19
N LYS A 29 2.70 13.46 -6.51
CA LYS A 29 1.45 14.16 -6.17
C LYS A 29 0.41 14.14 -7.28
N LYS A 30 0.83 13.95 -8.53
CA LYS A 30 -0.01 14.05 -9.72
C LYS A 30 -0.05 12.73 -10.50
N PRO A 31 -1.20 12.38 -11.10
CA PRO A 31 -1.33 11.18 -11.92
C PRO A 31 -0.81 11.38 -13.35
N GLU A 32 -0.40 12.60 -13.71
CA GLU A 32 0.13 12.92 -15.02
C GLU A 32 1.45 12.21 -15.26
N THR A 33 1.71 11.91 -16.52
CA THR A 33 2.89 11.16 -16.94
C THR A 33 3.84 12.02 -17.75
N ILE A 34 3.51 12.23 -19.00
CA ILE A 34 4.25 13.06 -19.95
C ILE A 34 3.30 14.09 -20.58
N ASN A 35 3.88 15.20 -20.97
CA ASN A 35 3.18 16.17 -21.82
C ASN A 35 3.20 15.67 -23.26
N TYR A 36 2.05 15.41 -23.84
CA TYR A 36 1.92 14.86 -25.20
C TYR A 36 2.47 15.79 -26.31
N ARG A 37 2.53 17.11 -26.05
CA ARG A 37 3.07 18.09 -27.00
C ARG A 37 4.59 18.15 -26.97
N THR A 38 5.18 18.15 -25.76
CA THR A 38 6.62 18.33 -25.56
C THR A 38 7.36 17.02 -25.36
N LEU A 39 6.64 15.90 -25.16
CA LEU A 39 7.16 14.57 -24.81
C LEU A 39 8.02 14.55 -23.55
N LYS A 40 7.94 15.62 -22.74
CA LYS A 40 8.69 15.72 -21.47
C LYS A 40 7.84 15.24 -20.31
N PRO A 41 8.46 14.65 -19.27
CA PRO A 41 7.78 14.25 -18.04
C PRO A 41 7.15 15.46 -17.34
N GLU A 42 5.92 15.30 -16.86
CA GLU A 42 5.26 16.31 -16.05
C GLU A 42 5.85 16.40 -14.65
N ARG A 43 5.85 17.63 -14.11
CA ARG A 43 6.37 17.88 -12.76
C ARG A 43 5.47 17.25 -11.70
N ASP A 44 6.08 16.61 -10.70
CA ASP A 44 5.43 15.91 -9.59
C ASP A 44 4.50 14.75 -10.04
N GLY A 45 4.64 14.33 -11.31
CA GLY A 45 3.94 13.20 -11.91
C GLY A 45 4.70 11.89 -11.79
N LEU A 46 4.12 10.83 -12.37
CA LEU A 46 4.66 9.47 -12.30
C LEU A 46 6.02 9.28 -13.00
N PHE A 47 6.45 10.21 -13.87
CA PHE A 47 7.74 10.19 -14.56
C PHE A 47 8.61 11.41 -14.24
N CYS A 48 8.28 12.16 -13.19
CA CYS A 48 8.94 13.40 -12.82
C CYS A 48 10.45 13.29 -12.74
N GLU A 49 11.17 14.20 -13.44
CA GLU A 49 12.63 14.22 -13.42
C GLU A 49 13.22 14.70 -12.09
N ARG A 50 12.45 15.47 -11.31
CA ARG A 50 12.89 15.90 -9.99
C ARG A 50 12.96 14.74 -9.00
N ILE A 51 12.04 13.77 -9.09
CA ILE A 51 11.97 12.61 -8.19
C ILE A 51 12.90 11.51 -8.68
N PHE A 52 12.78 11.15 -9.96
CA PHE A 52 13.43 9.97 -10.53
C PHE A 52 14.75 10.26 -11.26
N GLY A 53 15.08 11.52 -11.45
CA GLY A 53 16.29 11.93 -12.19
C GLY A 53 16.02 12.35 -13.63
N PRO A 54 17.04 12.92 -14.30
CA PRO A 54 16.93 13.46 -15.64
C PRO A 54 16.72 12.37 -16.70
N THR A 55 16.09 12.72 -17.82
CA THR A 55 15.89 11.83 -18.98
C THR A 55 17.14 11.73 -19.86
N ARG A 56 17.99 12.76 -19.84
CA ARG A 56 19.25 12.78 -20.58
C ARG A 56 20.43 12.95 -19.63
N ASP A 57 21.56 12.37 -19.99
CA ASP A 57 22.79 12.47 -19.21
C ASP A 57 23.21 13.93 -19.05
N TRP A 58 23.45 14.33 -17.82
CA TRP A 58 24.01 15.64 -17.45
C TRP A 58 23.19 16.85 -17.91
N GLU A 59 21.90 16.67 -18.16
CA GLU A 59 20.98 17.73 -18.57
C GLU A 59 19.83 17.87 -17.57
N CYS A 60 19.55 19.10 -17.11
CA CYS A 60 18.36 19.36 -16.30
C CYS A 60 17.11 19.56 -17.17
N HIS A 61 15.92 19.42 -16.62
CA HIS A 61 14.65 19.51 -17.33
C HIS A 61 14.49 20.82 -18.15
N CYS A 62 14.88 21.96 -17.58
CA CYS A 62 14.76 23.27 -18.23
C CYS A 62 15.90 23.59 -19.23
N GLY A 63 16.94 22.75 -19.29
CA GLY A 63 18.08 22.94 -20.18
C GLY A 63 19.09 24.02 -19.76
N LYS A 64 18.99 24.56 -18.53
CA LYS A 64 19.95 25.54 -17.99
C LYS A 64 21.35 24.93 -17.82
N TYR A 65 21.39 23.71 -17.31
CA TYR A 65 22.61 22.94 -17.11
C TYR A 65 22.63 21.75 -18.06
N LYS A 66 23.66 21.64 -18.91
CA LYS A 66 23.78 20.61 -19.96
C LYS A 66 25.15 19.92 -20.05
N ARG A 67 26.02 20.14 -19.07
CA ARG A 67 27.41 19.63 -19.14
C ARG A 67 27.83 18.89 -17.86
N VAL A 68 28.74 17.93 -18.01
CA VAL A 68 29.28 17.10 -16.92
C VAL A 68 29.89 17.93 -15.78
N ARG A 69 30.40 19.12 -16.06
CA ARG A 69 30.97 20.03 -15.03
C ARG A 69 29.97 20.40 -13.92
N TYR A 70 28.67 20.31 -14.20
CA TYR A 70 27.63 20.60 -13.25
C TYR A 70 27.10 19.34 -12.51
N LYS A 71 27.84 18.24 -12.55
CA LYS A 71 27.49 17.00 -11.87
C LYS A 71 27.10 17.23 -10.41
N GLY A 72 25.96 16.69 -9.98
CA GLY A 72 25.46 16.78 -8.60
C GLY A 72 24.80 18.13 -8.25
N THR A 73 24.80 19.11 -9.17
CA THR A 73 24.13 20.40 -8.93
C THR A 73 22.63 20.23 -9.09
N ILE A 74 21.86 20.72 -8.12
CA ILE A 74 20.41 20.82 -8.21
C ILE A 74 20.07 22.13 -8.91
N CYS A 75 19.31 22.04 -10.02
CA CYS A 75 18.91 23.21 -10.77
C CYS A 75 17.94 24.08 -9.96
N ASP A 76 18.28 25.32 -9.73
CA ASP A 76 17.48 26.32 -9.04
C ASP A 76 16.11 26.60 -9.71
N ARG A 77 16.04 26.48 -11.05
CA ARG A 77 14.83 26.73 -11.83
C ARG A 77 13.86 25.56 -11.85
N CYS A 78 14.33 24.34 -12.07
CA CYS A 78 13.47 23.16 -12.23
C CYS A 78 13.58 22.11 -11.11
N GLY A 79 14.57 22.27 -10.20
CA GLY A 79 14.79 21.37 -9.06
C GLY A 79 15.32 19.97 -9.43
N VAL A 80 15.75 19.77 -10.69
CA VAL A 80 16.29 18.50 -11.16
C VAL A 80 17.79 18.46 -10.88
N GLU A 81 18.25 17.37 -10.30
CA GLU A 81 19.68 17.11 -10.07
C GLU A 81 20.35 16.70 -11.38
N VAL A 82 21.51 17.29 -11.68
CA VAL A 82 22.32 17.00 -12.88
C VAL A 82 23.13 15.73 -12.67
N THR A 83 22.58 14.59 -13.11
CA THR A 83 23.17 13.26 -12.98
C THR A 83 23.05 12.48 -14.29
N ARG A 84 23.52 11.23 -14.30
CA ARG A 84 23.29 10.32 -15.42
C ARG A 84 21.85 9.86 -15.47
N ALA A 85 21.30 9.65 -16.67
CA ALA A 85 19.95 9.11 -16.86
C ALA A 85 19.78 7.71 -16.23
N LYS A 86 20.85 6.92 -16.06
CA LYS A 86 20.84 5.60 -15.42
C LYS A 86 20.14 5.59 -14.05
N VAL A 87 20.18 6.71 -13.29
CA VAL A 87 19.50 6.81 -11.98
C VAL A 87 17.99 6.60 -12.07
N ARG A 88 17.38 6.77 -13.24
CA ARG A 88 15.96 6.49 -13.48
C ARG A 88 15.59 5.00 -13.43
N ARG A 89 16.58 4.11 -13.40
CA ARG A 89 16.41 2.67 -13.12
C ARG A 89 16.49 2.34 -11.64
N GLU A 90 17.04 3.24 -10.83
CA GLU A 90 17.43 2.97 -9.45
C GLU A 90 16.55 3.74 -8.46
N ARG A 91 16.15 4.98 -8.80
CA ARG A 91 15.42 5.86 -7.89
C ARG A 91 13.95 5.49 -7.79
N MET A 92 13.50 5.26 -6.57
CA MET A 92 12.11 5.04 -6.23
C MET A 92 11.45 6.34 -5.78
N GLY A 93 10.13 6.40 -5.95
CA GLY A 93 9.26 7.39 -5.36
C GLY A 93 8.25 6.75 -4.41
N HIS A 94 7.35 7.55 -3.85
CA HIS A 94 6.23 7.05 -3.08
C HIS A 94 4.95 7.86 -3.35
N ILE A 95 3.82 7.29 -2.98
CA ILE A 95 2.52 7.94 -2.98
C ILE A 95 1.94 7.80 -1.59
N GLU A 96 1.63 8.94 -0.95
CA GLU A 96 0.85 8.94 0.29
C GLU A 96 -0.62 8.68 -0.04
N LEU A 97 -1.22 7.71 0.66
CA LEU A 97 -2.63 7.40 0.51
C LEU A 97 -3.48 8.30 1.42
N ALA A 98 -4.62 8.76 0.91
CA ALA A 98 -5.58 9.52 1.71
C ALA A 98 -6.25 8.68 2.81
N ALA A 99 -6.32 7.37 2.61
CA ALA A 99 -6.84 6.40 3.57
C ALA A 99 -6.04 5.09 3.48
N PRO A 100 -5.88 4.35 4.58
CA PRO A 100 -5.23 3.04 4.57
C PRO A 100 -5.96 2.06 3.64
N VAL A 101 -5.20 1.18 2.98
CA VAL A 101 -5.73 0.16 2.06
C VAL A 101 -5.16 -1.20 2.41
N SER A 102 -6.02 -2.20 2.49
CA SER A 102 -5.62 -3.59 2.73
C SER A 102 -4.92 -4.20 1.53
N HIS A 103 -3.79 -4.86 1.77
CA HIS A 103 -3.09 -5.61 0.72
C HIS A 103 -3.85 -6.87 0.36
N ILE A 104 -4.14 -7.05 -0.94
CA ILE A 104 -5.00 -8.14 -1.42
C ILE A 104 -4.45 -9.53 -1.14
N TRP A 105 -3.15 -9.75 -1.21
CA TRP A 105 -2.54 -11.06 -0.96
C TRP A 105 -2.80 -11.57 0.45
N TYR A 106 -2.81 -10.68 1.42
CA TYR A 106 -3.04 -11.04 2.82
C TYR A 106 -4.52 -11.11 3.18
N PHE A 107 -5.36 -10.46 2.36
CA PHE A 107 -6.81 -10.46 2.52
C PHE A 107 -7.47 -11.60 1.73
N LYS A 108 -7.31 -11.66 0.39
CA LYS A 108 -7.97 -12.65 -0.49
C LYS A 108 -7.17 -13.93 -0.72
N GLY A 109 -5.98 -14.06 -0.15
CA GLY A 109 -5.22 -15.31 -0.19
C GLY A 109 -5.99 -16.47 0.44
N ILE A 110 -5.74 -17.71 -0.02
CA ILE A 110 -6.35 -18.92 0.56
C ILE A 110 -5.23 -19.73 1.21
N PRO A 111 -5.18 -19.79 2.55
CA PRO A 111 -6.01 -19.09 3.54
C PRO A 111 -5.65 -17.60 3.71
N SER A 112 -6.64 -16.78 4.12
CA SER A 112 -6.43 -15.37 4.41
C SER A 112 -5.51 -15.18 5.62
N ARG A 113 -4.35 -14.54 5.44
CA ARG A 113 -3.37 -14.33 6.52
C ARG A 113 -3.92 -13.37 7.58
N MET A 114 -4.60 -12.30 7.17
CA MET A 114 -5.29 -11.37 8.09
C MET A 114 -6.39 -12.08 8.86
N GLY A 115 -7.21 -12.90 8.16
CA GLY A 115 -8.28 -13.65 8.80
C GLY A 115 -7.79 -14.65 9.84
N LEU A 116 -6.64 -15.31 9.60
CA LEU A 116 -6.03 -16.23 10.56
C LEU A 116 -5.48 -15.51 11.81
N LEU A 117 -4.82 -14.35 11.63
CA LEU A 117 -4.31 -13.57 12.76
C LEU A 117 -5.43 -13.00 13.62
N LEU A 118 -6.44 -12.38 12.99
CA LEU A 118 -7.59 -11.76 13.67
C LEU A 118 -8.62 -12.77 14.16
N ASP A 119 -8.51 -14.03 13.77
CA ASP A 119 -9.51 -15.08 13.99
C ASP A 119 -10.90 -14.74 13.41
N MET A 120 -10.89 -14.10 12.24
CA MET A 120 -12.10 -13.68 11.54
C MET A 120 -12.32 -14.48 10.25
N SER A 121 -13.59 -14.71 9.90
CA SER A 121 -13.92 -15.31 8.60
C SER A 121 -13.60 -14.33 7.45
N PRO A 122 -13.21 -14.82 6.26
CA PRO A 122 -12.95 -13.95 5.12
C PRO A 122 -14.15 -13.08 4.74
N ARG A 123 -15.39 -13.59 4.89
CA ARG A 123 -16.63 -12.83 4.64
C ARG A 123 -16.83 -11.69 5.65
N ALA A 124 -16.52 -11.93 6.93
CA ALA A 124 -16.59 -10.90 7.97
C ALA A 124 -15.59 -9.78 7.69
N LEU A 125 -14.35 -10.15 7.38
CA LEU A 125 -13.29 -9.22 7.03
C LEU A 125 -13.63 -8.39 5.77
N GLU A 126 -14.23 -9.04 4.76
CA GLU A 126 -14.70 -8.36 3.55
C GLU A 126 -15.75 -7.29 3.84
N ARG A 127 -16.75 -7.59 4.68
CA ARG A 127 -17.79 -6.62 5.07
C ARG A 127 -17.19 -5.36 5.72
N VAL A 128 -16.19 -5.52 6.57
CA VAL A 128 -15.52 -4.38 7.22
C VAL A 128 -14.71 -3.58 6.21
N LEU A 129 -13.86 -4.25 5.41
CA LEU A 129 -12.98 -3.58 4.44
C LEU A 129 -13.74 -2.84 3.34
N TYR A 130 -14.94 -3.32 2.95
CA TYR A 130 -15.79 -2.66 1.95
C TYR A 130 -16.84 -1.71 2.54
N PHE A 131 -16.70 -1.33 3.82
CA PHE A 131 -17.57 -0.38 4.50
C PHE A 131 -19.04 -0.83 4.59
N ALA A 132 -19.30 -2.14 4.61
CA ALA A 132 -20.64 -2.70 4.74
C ALA A 132 -21.05 -2.96 6.20
N SER A 133 -20.10 -3.01 7.13
CA SER A 133 -20.36 -3.26 8.56
C SER A 133 -19.29 -2.56 9.41
N TYR A 134 -19.71 -2.14 10.60
CA TYR A 134 -18.79 -1.69 11.65
C TYR A 134 -18.15 -2.87 12.36
N ILE A 135 -16.95 -2.71 12.87
CA ILE A 135 -16.29 -3.66 13.74
C ILE A 135 -16.00 -3.01 15.10
N VAL A 136 -16.25 -3.76 16.17
CA VAL A 136 -15.97 -3.30 17.54
C VAL A 136 -14.47 -3.38 17.80
N LEU A 137 -13.86 -2.23 18.08
CA LEU A 137 -12.45 -2.08 18.42
C LEU A 137 -12.24 -2.14 19.93
N ASP A 138 -13.14 -1.56 20.69
CA ASP A 138 -13.19 -1.59 22.14
C ASP A 138 -14.65 -1.67 22.59
N PRO A 139 -15.03 -2.76 23.28
CA PRO A 139 -16.41 -2.93 23.76
C PRO A 139 -16.77 -2.00 24.94
N GLY A 140 -15.77 -1.46 25.65
CA GLY A 140 -16.00 -0.62 26.83
C GLY A 140 -16.92 -1.26 27.86
N GLN A 141 -17.99 -0.55 28.26
CA GLN A 141 -18.99 -1.02 29.25
C GLN A 141 -20.26 -1.56 28.61
N THR A 142 -20.18 -2.10 27.38
CA THR A 142 -21.35 -2.63 26.64
C THR A 142 -21.32 -4.15 26.60
N ASP A 143 -22.46 -4.76 26.24
CA ASP A 143 -22.59 -6.22 26.05
C ASP A 143 -21.89 -6.75 24.79
N LEU A 144 -21.25 -5.87 24.03
CA LEU A 144 -20.54 -6.20 22.79
C LEU A 144 -19.23 -6.94 23.08
N LYS A 145 -18.82 -7.78 22.13
CA LYS A 145 -17.51 -8.44 22.18
C LYS A 145 -16.54 -7.76 21.22
N LEU A 146 -15.26 -7.86 21.53
CA LEU A 146 -14.19 -7.43 20.63
C LEU A 146 -14.35 -8.13 19.28
N LYS A 147 -14.23 -7.39 18.17
CA LYS A 147 -14.38 -7.87 16.78
C LYS A 147 -15.81 -8.24 16.37
N ASP A 148 -16.84 -7.95 17.16
CA ASP A 148 -18.21 -8.10 16.71
C ASP A 148 -18.51 -7.19 15.53
N LEU A 149 -19.36 -7.66 14.63
CA LEU A 149 -19.79 -6.90 13.46
C LEU A 149 -21.17 -6.31 13.69
N LEU A 150 -21.27 -5.00 13.55
CA LEU A 150 -22.51 -4.26 13.71
C LEU A 150 -22.97 -3.72 12.34
N THR A 151 -24.26 -3.85 12.09
CA THR A 151 -24.90 -3.12 11.00
C THR A 151 -25.14 -1.66 11.43
N GLU A 152 -25.40 -0.77 10.47
CA GLU A 152 -25.70 0.65 10.75
C GLU A 152 -26.82 0.83 11.77
N GLY A 153 -27.90 0.04 11.65
CA GLY A 153 -29.04 0.08 12.59
C GLY A 153 -28.65 -0.35 14.00
N GLN A 154 -27.88 -1.44 14.14
CA GLN A 154 -27.38 -1.90 15.44
C GLN A 154 -26.43 -0.88 16.06
N PHE A 155 -25.52 -0.30 15.26
CA PHE A 155 -24.62 0.75 15.73
C PHE A 155 -25.39 1.96 16.30
N ARG A 156 -26.43 2.43 15.59
CA ARG A 156 -27.26 3.53 16.07
C ARG A 156 -27.98 3.17 17.37
N LEU A 157 -28.57 1.98 17.44
CA LEU A 157 -29.25 1.50 18.64
C LEU A 157 -28.29 1.48 19.85
N HIS A 158 -27.13 0.85 19.73
CA HIS A 158 -26.14 0.79 20.82
C HIS A 158 -25.63 2.18 21.21
N ARG A 159 -25.40 3.07 20.22
CA ARG A 159 -25.00 4.45 20.48
C ARG A 159 -26.06 5.25 21.25
N ASP A 160 -27.33 5.04 20.91
CA ASP A 160 -28.45 5.76 21.55
C ASP A 160 -28.73 5.19 22.97
N THR A 161 -28.45 3.89 23.20
CA THR A 161 -28.62 3.22 24.49
C THR A 161 -27.45 3.52 25.45
N PHE A 162 -26.22 3.39 25.03
CA PHE A 162 -25.02 3.46 25.89
C PHE A 162 -24.26 4.80 25.78
N GLY A 163 -24.57 5.62 24.77
CA GLY A 163 -23.86 6.87 24.49
C GLY A 163 -22.69 6.71 23.52
N ARG A 164 -22.20 7.85 22.99
CA ARG A 164 -21.16 7.89 21.93
C ARG A 164 -19.78 7.44 22.39
N THR A 165 -19.48 7.59 23.67
CA THR A 165 -18.14 7.34 24.25
C THR A 165 -18.03 5.99 24.96
N ALA A 166 -19.13 5.26 25.08
CA ALA A 166 -19.18 4.00 25.85
C ALA A 166 -18.41 2.86 25.17
N PHE A 167 -18.26 2.90 23.87
CA PHE A 167 -17.56 1.87 23.09
C PHE A 167 -16.94 2.47 21.84
N LYS A 168 -15.91 1.80 21.29
CA LYS A 168 -15.21 2.23 20.08
C LYS A 168 -15.48 1.26 18.94
N VAL A 169 -15.93 1.79 17.82
CA VAL A 169 -16.11 1.05 16.56
C VAL A 169 -15.37 1.72 15.41
N GLY A 170 -15.07 0.94 14.40
CA GLY A 170 -14.41 1.44 13.20
C GLY A 170 -14.94 0.77 11.95
N MET A 171 -14.58 1.31 10.79
CA MET A 171 -14.86 0.76 9.47
C MET A 171 -13.63 0.78 8.59
N GLY A 172 -13.62 -0.10 7.59
CA GLY A 172 -12.59 -0.10 6.57
C GLY A 172 -11.24 -0.64 7.04
N ALA A 173 -10.21 -0.37 6.25
CA ALA A 173 -8.86 -0.87 6.51
C ALA A 173 -8.19 -0.23 7.73
N GLU A 174 -8.58 0.98 8.10
CA GLU A 174 -8.07 1.68 9.29
C GLU A 174 -8.40 0.92 10.57
N ALA A 175 -9.65 0.48 10.70
CA ALA A 175 -10.09 -0.33 11.84
C ALA A 175 -9.35 -1.67 11.94
N ILE A 176 -9.13 -2.32 10.80
CA ILE A 176 -8.36 -3.56 10.75
C ILE A 176 -6.88 -3.31 11.10
N GLN A 177 -6.31 -2.19 10.66
CA GLN A 177 -4.95 -1.80 11.01
C GLN A 177 -4.78 -1.61 12.53
N GLU A 178 -5.73 -0.96 13.17
CA GLU A 178 -5.73 -0.77 14.62
C GLU A 178 -5.79 -2.11 15.35
N LEU A 179 -6.67 -3.03 14.92
CA LEU A 179 -6.74 -4.37 15.48
C LEU A 179 -5.44 -5.16 15.29
N LEU A 180 -4.82 -5.08 14.11
CA LEU A 180 -3.55 -5.76 13.83
C LEU A 180 -2.38 -5.18 14.65
N ARG A 181 -2.38 -3.87 14.90
CA ARG A 181 -1.37 -3.19 15.72
C ARG A 181 -1.45 -3.61 17.19
N ASN A 182 -2.65 -3.86 17.68
CA ASN A 182 -2.90 -4.24 19.08
C ASN A 182 -2.66 -5.72 19.36
N ILE A 183 -2.31 -6.54 18.34
CA ILE A 183 -1.98 -7.96 18.56
C ILE A 183 -0.59 -8.09 19.16
N ASP A 184 -0.51 -8.70 20.34
CA ASP A 184 0.74 -9.25 20.86
C ASP A 184 0.95 -10.66 20.30
N LEU A 185 2.01 -10.82 19.50
CA LEU A 185 2.32 -12.10 18.85
C LEU A 185 2.81 -13.17 19.84
N ASP A 186 3.46 -12.77 20.94
CA ASP A 186 3.96 -13.72 21.92
C ASP A 186 2.83 -14.29 22.77
N SER A 187 1.94 -13.45 23.27
CA SER A 187 0.74 -13.88 24.00
C SER A 187 -0.15 -14.76 23.13
N LEU A 188 -0.40 -14.35 21.89
CA LEU A 188 -1.22 -15.12 20.95
C LEU A 188 -0.62 -16.50 20.62
N ARG A 189 0.71 -16.59 20.53
CA ARG A 189 1.41 -17.87 20.35
C ARG A 189 1.14 -18.82 21.53
N ASP A 190 1.25 -18.33 22.76
CA ASP A 190 1.11 -19.15 23.96
C ASP A 190 -0.35 -19.60 24.14
N GLU A 191 -1.32 -18.73 23.86
CA GLU A 191 -2.75 -19.08 23.80
C GLU A 191 -3.01 -20.20 22.79
N LEU A 192 -2.48 -20.08 21.57
CA LEU A 192 -2.67 -21.07 20.51
C LEU A 192 -1.98 -22.42 20.84
N ARG A 193 -0.84 -22.41 21.52
CA ARG A 193 -0.19 -23.64 22.01
C ARG A 193 -1.01 -24.33 23.08
N HIS A 194 -1.60 -23.58 23.98
CA HIS A 194 -2.52 -24.12 24.97
C HIS A 194 -3.78 -24.71 24.31
N GLU A 195 -4.36 -23.99 23.34
CA GLU A 195 -5.50 -24.46 22.54
C GLU A 195 -5.20 -25.77 21.80
N LEU A 196 -3.99 -25.90 21.24
CA LEU A 196 -3.54 -27.13 20.56
C LEU A 196 -3.54 -28.36 21.47
N ASN A 197 -3.17 -28.18 22.74
CA ASN A 197 -3.13 -29.26 23.69
C ASN A 197 -4.52 -29.66 24.23
N SER A 198 -5.45 -28.71 24.23
CA SER A 198 -6.82 -28.90 24.76
C SER A 198 -7.86 -29.23 23.68
N SER A 199 -7.56 -29.02 22.38
CA SER A 199 -8.54 -29.16 21.30
C SER A 199 -8.27 -30.36 20.39
N ASN A 200 -9.35 -30.91 19.81
CA ASN A 200 -9.30 -32.01 18.86
C ASN A 200 -10.04 -31.68 17.55
N GLY A 201 -9.77 -32.46 16.50
CA GLY A 201 -10.46 -32.35 15.20
C GLY A 201 -10.23 -31.02 14.49
N GLN A 202 -11.28 -30.42 13.98
CA GLN A 202 -11.24 -29.20 13.14
C GLN A 202 -10.68 -27.97 13.88
N LYS A 203 -10.94 -27.84 15.18
CA LYS A 203 -10.42 -26.75 16.00
C LYS A 203 -8.88 -26.81 16.06
N ARG A 204 -8.34 -28.01 16.29
CA ARG A 204 -6.89 -28.22 16.31
C ARG A 204 -6.22 -27.85 14.97
N ILE A 205 -6.82 -28.26 13.84
CA ILE A 205 -6.31 -27.90 12.50
C ILE A 205 -6.31 -26.39 12.29
N ARG A 206 -7.36 -25.69 12.74
CA ARG A 206 -7.43 -24.24 12.66
C ARG A 206 -6.36 -23.58 13.53
N ALA A 207 -6.16 -24.03 14.77
CA ALA A 207 -5.13 -23.54 15.67
C ALA A 207 -3.72 -23.74 15.09
N ILE A 208 -3.43 -24.90 14.47
CA ILE A 208 -2.15 -25.14 13.78
C ILE A 208 -1.90 -24.10 12.68
N ARG A 209 -2.87 -23.86 11.81
CA ARG A 209 -2.73 -22.89 10.71
C ARG A 209 -2.54 -21.47 11.23
N ARG A 210 -3.21 -21.09 12.32
CA ARG A 210 -3.03 -19.80 12.97
C ARG A 210 -1.63 -19.68 13.58
N LEU A 211 -1.19 -20.71 14.30
CA LEU A 211 0.13 -20.75 14.93
C LEU A 211 1.26 -20.63 13.89
N GLU A 212 1.13 -21.31 12.75
CA GLU A 212 2.09 -21.21 11.64
C GLU A 212 2.28 -19.75 11.17
N VAL A 213 1.19 -19.02 11.02
CA VAL A 213 1.24 -17.61 10.60
C VAL A 213 1.86 -16.73 11.69
N VAL A 214 1.46 -16.91 12.94
CA VAL A 214 2.00 -16.15 14.08
C VAL A 214 3.51 -16.38 14.23
N GLU A 215 3.97 -17.63 14.16
CA GLU A 215 5.39 -17.98 14.21
C GLU A 215 6.17 -17.40 13.03
N ALA A 216 5.58 -17.36 11.82
CA ALA A 216 6.19 -16.75 10.65
C ALA A 216 6.40 -15.24 10.84
N PHE A 217 5.41 -14.51 11.37
CA PHE A 217 5.55 -13.08 11.69
C PHE A 217 6.59 -12.85 12.78
N ARG A 218 6.56 -13.63 13.84
CA ARG A 218 7.50 -13.54 14.96
C ARG A 218 8.95 -13.76 14.52
N LYS A 219 9.22 -14.83 13.77
CA LYS A 219 10.57 -15.17 13.27
C LYS A 219 11.10 -14.16 12.27
N SER A 220 10.24 -13.62 11.41
CA SER A 220 10.64 -12.64 10.39
C SER A 220 10.85 -11.23 10.95
N GLY A 221 10.29 -10.91 12.11
CA GLY A 221 10.30 -9.57 12.68
C GLY A 221 9.41 -8.57 11.94
N ASN A 222 8.53 -9.06 11.06
CA ASN A 222 7.53 -8.22 10.39
C ASN A 222 6.38 -7.91 11.35
N LYS A 223 5.88 -6.66 11.31
CA LYS A 223 4.70 -6.29 12.08
C LYS A 223 3.43 -6.60 11.30
N PRO A 224 2.36 -7.11 11.93
CA PRO A 224 1.11 -7.44 11.26
C PRO A 224 0.42 -6.23 10.61
N ASP A 225 0.56 -5.03 11.18
CA ASP A 225 -0.03 -3.79 10.67
C ASP A 225 0.55 -3.35 9.31
N TRP A 226 1.76 -3.84 8.93
CA TRP A 226 2.34 -3.59 7.61
C TRP A 226 1.59 -4.26 6.44
N MET A 227 0.66 -5.17 6.73
CA MET A 227 -0.26 -5.70 5.72
C MET A 227 -1.29 -4.67 5.25
N ILE A 228 -1.43 -3.56 5.95
CA ILE A 228 -2.26 -2.42 5.57
C ILE A 228 -1.34 -1.31 5.07
N LEU A 229 -1.57 -0.88 3.85
CA LEU A 229 -0.75 0.12 3.19
C LEU A 229 -1.27 1.53 3.46
N THR A 230 -0.41 2.39 3.96
CA THR A 230 -0.63 3.84 4.08
C THR A 230 0.19 4.60 3.05
N VAL A 231 1.31 4.03 2.65
CA VAL A 231 2.23 4.58 1.65
C VAL A 231 2.47 3.51 0.59
N ILE A 232 2.45 3.90 -0.68
CA ILE A 232 2.73 2.99 -1.80
C ILE A 232 4.08 3.35 -2.41
N PRO A 233 5.00 2.40 -2.55
CA PRO A 233 6.24 2.62 -3.28
C PRO A 233 5.96 2.73 -4.79
N VAL A 234 6.67 3.63 -5.45
CA VAL A 234 6.62 3.82 -6.90
C VAL A 234 7.95 3.37 -7.48
N ILE A 235 7.92 2.31 -8.29
CA ILE A 235 9.11 1.76 -8.92
C ILE A 235 9.73 2.75 -9.91
N PRO A 236 11.04 2.64 -10.19
CA PRO A 236 11.73 3.51 -11.14
C PRO A 236 11.05 3.54 -12.52
N PRO A 237 11.02 4.70 -13.20
CA PRO A 237 10.33 4.88 -14.47
C PRO A 237 10.79 3.95 -15.60
N GLU A 238 12.07 3.64 -15.66
CA GLU A 238 12.62 2.78 -16.72
C GLU A 238 12.27 1.29 -16.55
N LEU A 239 11.83 0.87 -15.36
CA LEU A 239 11.27 -0.47 -15.14
C LEU A 239 9.78 -0.57 -15.58
N ARG A 240 9.13 0.57 -15.83
CA ARG A 240 7.76 0.69 -16.33
C ARG A 240 7.68 1.67 -17.51
N PRO A 241 8.40 1.41 -18.60
CA PRO A 241 8.56 2.35 -19.69
C PRO A 241 7.24 2.67 -20.38
N MET A 242 7.13 3.89 -20.88
CA MET A 242 6.06 4.32 -21.78
C MET A 242 6.64 4.42 -23.18
N VAL A 243 6.20 3.57 -24.08
CA VAL A 243 6.69 3.49 -25.46
C VAL A 243 5.66 4.12 -26.40
N GLN A 244 6.12 4.97 -27.29
CA GLN A 244 5.29 5.52 -28.35
C GLN A 244 5.19 4.48 -29.49
N LEU A 245 3.96 4.12 -29.84
CA LEU A 245 3.66 3.25 -30.97
C LEU A 245 3.47 4.08 -32.25
N ASP A 246 3.58 3.41 -33.40
CA ASP A 246 3.25 4.00 -34.68
C ASP A 246 1.81 4.55 -34.65
N GLY A 247 1.65 5.79 -35.19
CA GLY A 247 0.37 6.50 -35.11
C GLY A 247 0.19 7.36 -33.85
N GLY A 248 1.26 7.64 -33.09
CA GLY A 248 1.25 8.61 -31.98
C GLY A 248 0.57 8.13 -30.69
N ARG A 249 0.14 6.87 -30.62
CA ARG A 249 -0.40 6.24 -29.39
C ARG A 249 0.74 5.79 -28.48
N PHE A 250 0.51 5.86 -27.16
CA PHE A 250 1.45 5.38 -26.17
C PHE A 250 0.97 4.06 -25.60
N ALA A 251 1.86 3.07 -25.58
CA ALA A 251 1.71 1.83 -24.84
C ALA A 251 2.50 1.91 -23.52
N THR A 252 1.94 1.34 -22.48
CA THR A 252 2.58 1.26 -21.17
C THR A 252 2.53 -0.17 -20.70
N SER A 253 3.49 -0.58 -19.87
CA SER A 253 3.39 -1.84 -19.15
C SER A 253 2.23 -1.79 -18.14
N ASP A 254 1.70 -2.93 -17.74
CA ASP A 254 0.57 -3.06 -16.80
C ASP A 254 0.81 -2.34 -15.47
N PHE A 255 2.06 -2.17 -15.08
CA PHE A 255 2.48 -1.38 -13.91
C PHE A 255 2.05 0.09 -13.95
N PHE A 256 1.80 0.64 -15.12
CA PHE A 256 1.42 2.04 -15.29
C PHE A 256 -0.02 2.34 -14.90
N PHE A 257 -0.94 1.42 -15.19
CA PHE A 257 -2.37 1.60 -14.89
C PHE A 257 -2.66 1.73 -13.39
N LEU A 258 -1.77 1.25 -12.57
CA LEU A 258 -1.87 1.27 -11.10
C LEU A 258 -1.87 2.67 -10.49
N GLY A 259 -0.93 3.51 -10.88
CA GLY A 259 -0.83 4.86 -10.32
C GLY A 259 -2.04 5.73 -10.69
N ARG A 260 -2.60 5.55 -11.88
CA ARG A 260 -3.80 6.28 -12.35
C ARG A 260 -5.09 5.81 -11.69
N GLY A 261 -5.24 4.49 -11.49
CA GLY A 261 -6.45 3.89 -10.92
C GLY A 261 -6.64 4.23 -9.44
N LEU A 262 -5.56 4.25 -8.67
CA LEU A 262 -5.59 4.48 -7.23
C LEU A 262 -6.07 5.89 -6.85
N ARG A 263 -5.61 6.95 -7.55
CA ARG A 263 -6.07 8.32 -7.26
C ARG A 263 -7.50 8.60 -7.69
N ARG A 264 -7.99 8.00 -8.76
CA ARG A 264 -9.36 8.24 -9.23
C ARG A 264 -10.43 7.51 -8.44
N ARG A 265 -10.09 6.45 -7.69
CA ARG A 265 -11.05 5.60 -6.97
C ARG A 265 -10.98 5.65 -5.45
N CYS A 266 -9.97 6.26 -4.85
CA CYS A 266 -10.09 6.76 -3.49
C CYS A 266 -11.14 7.88 -3.50
N GLY A 267 -12.39 7.56 -3.27
CA GLY A 267 -13.52 8.50 -3.25
C GLY A 267 -13.42 9.58 -2.17
N LEU A 268 -12.31 9.65 -1.47
CA LEU A 268 -11.97 10.59 -0.40
C LEU A 268 -11.14 11.79 -0.86
N CYS A 269 -10.73 11.87 -2.14
CA CYS A 269 -10.12 13.09 -2.63
C CYS A 269 -11.21 14.16 -2.82
N PRO A 270 -11.15 15.35 -2.16
CA PRO A 270 -12.17 16.37 -2.30
C PRO A 270 -12.23 16.79 -3.78
N ARG A 271 -13.28 16.39 -4.45
CA ARG A 271 -13.62 16.89 -5.77
C ARG A 271 -13.82 18.40 -5.66
N ARG A 272 -13.03 19.18 -6.35
CA ARG A 272 -13.45 20.53 -6.73
C ARG A 272 -14.84 20.37 -7.36
N LYS A 273 -15.81 21.06 -6.77
CA LYS A 273 -17.19 21.13 -7.24
C LYS A 273 -17.18 21.58 -8.70
N SER A 274 -17.50 20.70 -9.64
CA SER A 274 -18.06 21.07 -10.93
C SER A 274 -19.52 20.61 -10.91
N VAL A 275 -20.38 21.57 -11.14
CA VAL A 275 -21.83 21.52 -11.19
C VAL A 275 -22.28 20.49 -12.22
N ALA A 276 -23.24 19.69 -11.87
CA ALA A 276 -24.37 19.12 -12.59
C ALA A 276 -24.62 17.65 -12.26
N GLY A 277 -25.71 17.46 -11.59
CA GLY A 277 -26.60 16.34 -11.36
C GLY A 277 -26.40 15.06 -12.17
N GLN A 278 -25.85 14.03 -11.50
CA GLN A 278 -26.21 12.62 -11.70
C GLN A 278 -25.75 11.82 -10.48
N SER A 279 -26.65 11.07 -9.89
CA SER A 279 -26.41 10.19 -8.75
C SER A 279 -25.35 9.12 -9.08
N PRO A 280 -24.36 8.85 -8.21
CA PRO A 280 -23.43 7.76 -8.44
C PRO A 280 -24.10 6.42 -8.13
N ARG A 281 -24.41 5.64 -9.15
CA ARG A 281 -24.61 4.20 -8.98
C ARG A 281 -23.32 3.61 -8.43
N ALA A 282 -23.41 2.86 -7.33
CA ALA A 282 -22.33 2.13 -6.72
C ALA A 282 -21.72 1.17 -7.76
N ALA A 283 -20.58 1.57 -8.32
CA ALA A 283 -19.79 0.72 -9.21
C ALA A 283 -18.98 -0.25 -8.37
N THR A 284 -19.33 -1.52 -8.42
CA THR A 284 -18.51 -2.61 -7.90
C THR A 284 -17.09 -2.54 -8.49
N PRO A 285 -16.04 -2.63 -7.68
CA PRO A 285 -14.66 -2.58 -8.18
C PRO A 285 -14.37 -3.79 -9.07
N HIS A 286 -13.93 -3.53 -10.29
CA HIS A 286 -13.59 -4.56 -11.27
C HIS A 286 -12.39 -5.40 -10.76
N PRO A 287 -12.41 -6.75 -10.83
CA PRO A 287 -11.38 -7.63 -10.31
C PRO A 287 -9.97 -7.40 -10.88
N LEU A 288 -9.85 -6.83 -12.09
CA LEU A 288 -8.58 -6.48 -12.72
C LEU A 288 -7.79 -5.37 -12.00
N ILE A 289 -8.46 -4.50 -11.21
CA ILE A 289 -7.79 -3.43 -10.46
C ILE A 289 -7.09 -4.00 -9.23
N PHE A 290 -7.64 -5.05 -8.67
CA PHE A 290 -7.05 -5.77 -7.56
C PHE A 290 -5.80 -6.58 -7.96
N ALA A 291 -5.80 -7.20 -9.15
CA ALA A 291 -4.65 -7.95 -9.66
C ALA A 291 -3.44 -7.02 -9.92
N ALA A 292 -3.70 -5.83 -10.44
CA ALA A 292 -2.67 -4.85 -10.73
C ALA A 292 -2.04 -4.23 -9.46
N PHE A 293 -2.80 -4.09 -8.35
CA PHE A 293 -2.29 -3.66 -7.05
C PHE A 293 -1.26 -4.63 -6.47
N VAL A 294 -1.44 -5.91 -6.74
CA VAL A 294 -0.57 -7.01 -6.33
C VAL A 294 0.84 -6.87 -6.93
N PHE A 295 0.94 -6.50 -8.20
CA PHE A 295 2.21 -6.47 -8.92
C PHE A 295 3.14 -5.34 -8.46
N VAL A 296 2.63 -4.13 -8.16
CA VAL A 296 3.47 -3.01 -7.68
C VAL A 296 4.04 -3.28 -6.29
N VAL A 297 3.24 -3.90 -5.42
CA VAL A 297 3.72 -4.25 -4.08
C VAL A 297 4.66 -5.45 -4.12
N CYS A 298 4.48 -6.39 -5.05
CA CYS A 298 5.45 -7.46 -5.28
C CYS A 298 6.81 -6.94 -5.78
N ALA A 299 6.81 -5.97 -6.70
CA ALA A 299 8.05 -5.36 -7.16
C ALA A 299 8.79 -4.62 -6.02
N ALA A 300 8.04 -3.99 -5.10
CA ALA A 300 8.63 -3.38 -3.91
C ALA A 300 9.19 -4.41 -2.91
N LEU A 301 8.56 -5.57 -2.79
CA LEU A 301 9.07 -6.70 -1.99
C LEU A 301 10.32 -7.32 -2.63
N PHE A 302 10.42 -7.30 -3.96
CA PHE A 302 11.56 -7.86 -4.69
C PHE A 302 12.78 -6.94 -4.73
N VAL A 303 12.56 -5.62 -4.76
CA VAL A 303 13.63 -4.61 -4.80
C VAL A 303 14.10 -4.21 -3.39
N GLY A 304 13.26 -4.45 -2.37
CA GLY A 304 13.56 -4.18 -0.96
C GLY A 304 14.40 -5.25 -0.26
N GLY A 305 15.11 -6.10 -0.99
CA GLY A 305 16.09 -7.02 -0.42
C GLY A 305 17.14 -6.24 0.37
N GLN A 306 17.12 -6.30 1.71
CA GLN A 306 18.22 -5.82 2.51
C GLN A 306 19.44 -6.70 2.23
N VAL A 307 20.48 -6.08 1.65
CA VAL A 307 21.81 -6.65 1.61
C VAL A 307 22.32 -6.63 3.04
N CYS A 308 22.28 -7.77 3.71
CA CYS A 308 23.00 -7.99 4.97
C CYS A 308 24.42 -8.45 4.60
N ARG A 309 25.42 -7.74 5.13
CA ARG A 309 26.79 -8.25 5.25
C ARG A 309 26.89 -9.18 6.43
#